data_8cc21ea4664f522d6188ac3f6d53cc75
#
_entry.id   8cc21ea4664f522d6188ac3f6d53cc75
#
_cell.length_a   1.000
_cell.length_b   1.000
_cell.length_c   1.000
_cell.angle_alpha   90.00
_cell.angle_beta   90.00
_cell.angle_gamma   90.00
#
_symmetry.space_group_name_H-M   'P 1'
#
loop_
_entity.id
_entity.type
_entity.pdbx_description
1 polymer ?
#
loop_
_entity_poly.entity_id
_entity_poly.type
_entity_poly.pdbx_seq_one_letter_code
_entity_poly.pdbx_strand_id
1 'polypeptide(L)'
;MPTFTPRNPAYEEAVRRTLLAMPYVQWLGLSFQRIAPGVVEFVMPIRPEITFDGKAVQAGPIGALLDFSGGAAAFTLAPAGVMLATIDFSVKLLAPAIGDRFMGRGEVISAGRSLIVARADAFASGEGEEIQVATGLVTMRVIS
;
A
#
# COMPACT_ATOMS: atom_id res chain seq x y z
N MET A 1 9.57 12.08 -11.59
CA MET A 1 9.60 11.07 -10.49
C MET A 1 11.01 10.57 -10.28
N PRO A 2 11.45 10.42 -9.04
CA PRO A 2 12.77 9.84 -8.82
C PRO A 2 12.82 8.40 -9.30
N THR A 3 13.96 8.01 -9.81
CA THR A 3 14.22 6.64 -10.24
C THR A 3 15.07 5.96 -9.17
N PHE A 4 14.66 4.77 -8.73
CA PHE A 4 15.35 4.05 -7.69
C PHE A 4 15.93 2.74 -8.20
N THR A 5 17.08 2.36 -7.66
CA THR A 5 17.68 1.07 -7.91
C THR A 5 17.48 0.20 -6.68
N PRO A 6 16.86 -0.98 -6.81
CA PRO A 6 16.65 -1.85 -5.65
C PRO A 6 17.99 -2.30 -5.05
N ARG A 7 18.05 -2.31 -3.71
CA ARG A 7 19.21 -2.82 -2.99
C ARG A 7 19.23 -4.35 -2.95
N ASN A 8 18.06 -4.96 -3.13
CA ASN A 8 17.90 -6.40 -3.20
C ASN A 8 17.47 -6.77 -4.62
N PRO A 9 18.31 -7.49 -5.39
CA PRO A 9 17.91 -7.88 -6.76
C PRO A 9 16.66 -8.76 -6.80
N ALA A 10 16.38 -9.50 -5.72
CA ALA A 10 15.19 -10.34 -5.60
C ALA A 10 14.04 -9.61 -4.87
N TYR A 11 13.95 -8.31 -5.03
CA TYR A 11 12.99 -7.50 -4.29
C TYR A 11 11.53 -7.90 -4.56
N GLU A 12 11.21 -8.23 -5.79
CA GLU A 12 9.82 -8.57 -6.13
C GLU A 12 9.35 -9.81 -5.38
N GLU A 13 10.17 -10.86 -5.38
CA GLU A 13 9.86 -12.08 -4.64
C GLU A 13 9.79 -11.83 -3.15
N ALA A 14 10.72 -11.04 -2.62
CA ALA A 14 10.75 -10.71 -1.19
C ALA A 14 9.49 -9.95 -0.76
N VAL A 15 9.05 -8.99 -1.55
CA VAL A 15 7.84 -8.22 -1.28
C VAL A 15 6.62 -9.13 -1.29
N ARG A 16 6.46 -9.95 -2.34
CA ARG A 16 5.33 -10.87 -2.45
C ARG A 16 5.27 -11.82 -1.26
N ARG A 17 6.39 -12.47 -0.96
CA ARG A 17 6.44 -13.45 0.12
C ARG A 17 6.11 -12.82 1.46
N THR A 18 6.70 -11.68 1.76
CA THR A 18 6.51 -11.00 3.04
C THR A 18 5.08 -10.53 3.24
N LEU A 19 4.51 -9.85 2.25
CA LEU A 19 3.16 -9.29 2.38
C LEU A 19 2.10 -10.39 2.36
N LEU A 20 2.21 -11.37 1.46
CA LEU A 20 1.20 -12.42 1.33
C LEU A 20 1.20 -13.40 2.52
N ALA A 21 2.26 -13.42 3.32
CA ALA A 21 2.30 -14.22 4.53
C ALA A 21 1.59 -13.56 5.71
N MET A 22 1.26 -12.29 5.62
CA MET A 22 0.61 -11.55 6.72
C MET A 22 -0.87 -11.93 6.82
N PRO A 23 -1.33 -12.38 8.00
CA PRO A 23 -2.76 -12.74 8.17
C PRO A 23 -3.71 -11.61 7.81
N TYR A 24 -3.37 -10.37 8.18
CA TYR A 24 -4.24 -9.23 7.90
C TYR A 24 -4.34 -8.93 6.40
N VAL A 25 -3.23 -9.05 5.68
CA VAL A 25 -3.23 -8.91 4.22
C VAL A 25 -4.14 -9.96 3.59
N GLN A 26 -4.07 -11.20 4.09
CA GLN A 26 -4.92 -12.29 3.62
C GLN A 26 -6.38 -12.02 3.93
N TRP A 27 -6.68 -11.55 5.16
CA TRP A 27 -8.05 -11.25 5.56
C TRP A 27 -8.67 -10.13 4.72
N LEU A 28 -7.89 -9.09 4.43
CA LEU A 28 -8.35 -8.00 3.57
C LEU A 28 -8.48 -8.42 2.11
N GLY A 29 -7.84 -9.51 1.72
CA GLY A 29 -7.89 -10.01 0.35
C GLY A 29 -7.07 -9.17 -0.62
N LEU A 30 -5.97 -8.58 -0.14
CA LEU A 30 -5.08 -7.79 -1.00
C LEU A 30 -4.42 -8.69 -2.04
N SER A 31 -4.42 -8.22 -3.28
CA SER A 31 -3.66 -8.85 -4.36
C SER A 31 -2.80 -7.82 -5.06
N PHE A 32 -1.59 -8.24 -5.45
CA PHE A 32 -0.68 -7.36 -6.17
C PHE A 32 -1.16 -7.16 -7.60
N GLN A 33 -1.15 -5.91 -8.04
CA GLN A 33 -1.39 -5.56 -9.42
C GLN A 33 -0.11 -5.14 -10.12
N ARG A 34 0.80 -4.50 -9.38
CA ARG A 34 2.08 -4.05 -9.92
C ARG A 34 3.12 -4.02 -8.82
N ILE A 35 4.34 -4.46 -9.15
CA ILE A 35 5.52 -4.31 -8.31
C ILE A 35 6.65 -3.82 -9.20
N ALA A 36 7.19 -2.66 -8.88
CA ALA A 36 8.34 -2.08 -9.56
C ALA A 36 9.21 -1.36 -8.53
N PRO A 37 10.46 -1.02 -8.83
CA PRO A 37 11.29 -0.32 -7.84
C PRO A 37 10.64 0.96 -7.37
N GLY A 38 10.31 1.02 -6.08
CA GLY A 38 9.68 2.17 -5.46
C GLY A 38 8.19 2.33 -5.73
N VAL A 39 7.54 1.37 -6.39
CA VAL A 39 6.10 1.45 -6.71
C VAL A 39 5.44 0.10 -6.47
N VAL A 40 4.32 0.10 -5.73
CA VAL A 40 3.49 -1.10 -5.59
C VAL A 40 2.03 -0.70 -5.71
N GLU A 41 1.26 -1.49 -6.44
CA GLU A 41 -0.18 -1.34 -6.53
C GLU A 41 -0.87 -2.60 -6.04
N PHE A 42 -1.87 -2.41 -5.18
CA PHE A 42 -2.73 -3.47 -4.67
C PHE A 42 -4.16 -3.26 -5.11
N VAL A 43 -4.88 -4.36 -5.24
CA VAL A 43 -6.34 -4.35 -5.34
C VAL A 43 -6.90 -5.04 -4.11
N MET A 44 -7.97 -4.47 -3.55
CA MET A 44 -8.67 -5.00 -2.39
C MET A 44 -10.16 -5.12 -2.74
N PRO A 45 -10.80 -6.27 -2.50
CA PRO A 45 -12.23 -6.39 -2.76
C PRO A 45 -13.03 -5.57 -1.74
N ILE A 46 -14.10 -4.93 -2.22
CA ILE A 46 -15.04 -4.26 -1.32
C ILE A 46 -16.12 -5.28 -0.95
N ARG A 47 -16.17 -5.63 0.32
CA ARG A 47 -17.15 -6.57 0.87
C ARG A 47 -17.80 -5.94 2.09
N PRO A 48 -19.02 -6.38 2.47
CA PRO A 48 -19.76 -5.72 3.56
C PRO A 48 -18.99 -5.61 4.86
N GLU A 49 -18.13 -6.59 5.17
CA GLU A 49 -17.40 -6.65 6.45
C GLU A 49 -16.40 -5.52 6.65
N ILE A 50 -15.98 -4.85 5.57
CA ILE A 50 -15.05 -3.71 5.68
C ILE A 50 -15.76 -2.37 5.44
N THR A 51 -17.08 -2.37 5.38
CA THR A 51 -17.89 -1.15 5.18
C THR A 51 -18.60 -0.78 6.46
N PHE A 52 -18.99 0.49 6.57
CA PHE A 52 -19.80 0.94 7.70
C PHE A 52 -21.31 0.91 7.41
N ASP A 53 -21.70 0.79 6.14
CA ASP A 53 -23.10 0.85 5.72
C ASP A 53 -23.47 -0.21 4.68
N GLY A 54 -22.58 -1.15 4.41
CA GLY A 54 -22.76 -2.16 3.37
C GLY A 54 -22.28 -1.72 1.99
N LYS A 55 -21.85 -0.47 1.82
CA LYS A 55 -21.44 0.08 0.52
C LYS A 55 -20.08 0.77 0.58
N ALA A 56 -19.90 1.69 1.51
CA ALA A 56 -18.69 2.52 1.58
C ALA A 56 -17.70 1.92 2.58
N VAL A 57 -16.45 1.81 2.13
CA VAL A 57 -15.38 1.24 2.95
C VAL A 57 -15.12 2.12 4.17
N GLN A 58 -14.99 1.49 5.32
CA GLN A 58 -14.67 2.17 6.57
C GLN A 58 -13.26 2.75 6.51
N ALA A 59 -13.01 3.80 7.31
CA ALA A 59 -11.73 4.50 7.33
C ALA A 59 -10.56 3.57 7.70
N GLY A 60 -10.78 2.61 8.61
CA GLY A 60 -9.73 1.68 9.03
C GLY A 60 -9.13 0.89 7.86
N PRO A 61 -9.94 0.16 7.09
CA PRO A 61 -9.44 -0.55 5.91
C PRO A 61 -8.82 0.35 4.85
N ILE A 62 -9.32 1.58 4.69
CA ILE A 62 -8.70 2.54 3.76
C ILE A 62 -7.29 2.88 4.25
N GLY A 63 -7.15 3.16 5.54
CA GLY A 63 -5.83 3.40 6.15
C GLY A 63 -4.90 2.22 6.00
N ALA A 64 -5.41 1.01 6.19
CA ALA A 64 -4.64 -0.21 6.01
C ALA A 64 -4.14 -0.35 4.57
N LEU A 65 -4.99 -0.06 3.58
CA LEU A 65 -4.59 -0.12 2.17
C LEU A 65 -3.46 0.87 1.88
N LEU A 66 -3.55 2.09 2.42
CA LEU A 66 -2.49 3.08 2.25
C LEU A 66 -1.19 2.63 2.92
N ASP A 67 -1.28 2.12 4.15
CA ASP A 67 -0.11 1.64 4.88
C ASP A 67 0.57 0.49 4.14
N PHE A 68 -0.19 -0.52 3.71
CA PHE A 68 0.37 -1.65 2.98
C PHE A 68 0.95 -1.22 1.63
N SER A 69 0.27 -0.33 0.91
CA SER A 69 0.75 0.13 -0.41
C SER A 69 2.05 0.90 -0.28
N GLY A 70 2.10 1.85 0.65
CA GLY A 70 3.31 2.63 0.91
C GLY A 70 4.43 1.77 1.49
N GLY A 71 4.07 0.89 2.44
CA GLY A 71 5.05 0.00 3.06
C GLY A 71 5.64 -1.00 2.07
N ALA A 72 4.82 -1.56 1.20
CA ALA A 72 5.30 -2.49 0.16
C ALA A 72 6.19 -1.76 -0.83
N ALA A 73 5.83 -0.53 -1.23
CA ALA A 73 6.67 0.27 -2.10
C ALA A 73 8.05 0.52 -1.46
N ALA A 74 8.06 0.87 -0.18
CA ALA A 74 9.31 1.04 0.57
C ALA A 74 10.11 -0.26 0.61
N PHE A 75 9.43 -1.39 0.79
CA PHE A 75 10.09 -2.70 0.89
C PHE A 75 10.78 -3.08 -0.42
N THR A 76 10.33 -2.58 -1.57
CA THR A 76 11.03 -2.85 -2.83
C THR A 76 12.46 -2.29 -2.82
N LEU A 77 12.74 -1.32 -1.95
CA LEU A 77 14.05 -0.66 -1.87
C LEU A 77 14.85 -1.08 -0.64
N ALA A 78 14.30 -1.97 0.19
CA ALA A 78 14.99 -2.44 1.39
C ALA A 78 16.14 -3.38 1.04
N PRO A 79 17.23 -3.39 1.82
CA PRO A 79 18.28 -4.41 1.64
C PRO A 79 17.72 -5.82 1.88
N ALA A 80 18.39 -6.81 1.31
CA ALA A 80 18.02 -8.21 1.52
C ALA A 80 18.14 -8.57 3.00
N GLY A 81 17.18 -9.35 3.50
CA GLY A 81 17.22 -9.90 4.86
C GLY A 81 16.82 -8.94 5.98
N VAL A 82 16.42 -7.71 5.65
CA VAL A 82 15.94 -6.76 6.66
C VAL A 82 14.43 -6.74 6.73
N MET A 83 13.91 -6.27 7.85
CA MET A 83 12.50 -5.98 8.05
C MET A 83 12.27 -4.49 8.02
N LEU A 84 11.06 -4.08 7.68
CA LEU A 84 10.64 -2.69 7.80
C LEU A 84 9.49 -2.61 8.80
N ALA A 85 9.44 -1.51 9.53
CA ALA A 85 8.33 -1.22 10.43
C ALA A 85 7.76 0.15 10.10
N THR A 86 6.43 0.25 10.04
CA THR A 86 5.77 1.54 9.92
C THR A 86 5.93 2.29 11.24
N ILE A 87 6.52 3.47 11.20
CA ILE A 87 6.65 4.31 12.39
C ILE A 87 5.72 5.52 12.36
N ASP A 88 5.16 5.82 11.21
CA ASP A 88 4.23 6.94 11.06
C ASP A 88 3.49 6.79 9.74
N PHE A 89 2.18 7.02 9.76
CA PHE A 89 1.45 7.18 8.51
C PHE A 89 0.28 8.13 8.72
N SER A 90 -0.03 8.88 7.66
CA SER A 90 -1.14 9.82 7.67
C SER A 90 -2.18 9.40 6.65
N VAL A 91 -3.44 9.74 6.92
CA VAL A 91 -4.55 9.43 6.03
C VAL A 91 -5.42 10.67 5.89
N LYS A 92 -5.70 11.06 4.65
CA LYS A 92 -6.70 12.07 4.33
C LYS A 92 -7.76 11.39 3.49
N LEU A 93 -8.99 11.39 3.98
CA LEU A 93 -10.13 10.82 3.28
C LEU A 93 -10.74 11.92 2.41
N LEU A 94 -10.86 11.65 1.11
CA LEU A 94 -11.25 12.67 0.12
C LEU A 94 -12.66 12.46 -0.41
N ALA A 95 -13.10 11.19 -0.50
CA ALA A 95 -14.40 10.83 -1.06
C ALA A 95 -14.79 9.44 -0.57
N PRO A 96 -16.08 9.07 -0.58
CA PRO A 96 -16.51 7.72 -0.22
C PRO A 96 -15.90 6.68 -1.15
N ALA A 97 -15.41 5.59 -0.57
CA ALA A 97 -14.85 4.46 -1.32
C ALA A 97 -15.96 3.46 -1.63
N ILE A 98 -16.60 3.64 -2.75
CA ILE A 98 -17.75 2.84 -3.21
C ILE A 98 -17.45 2.32 -4.60
N GLY A 99 -17.84 1.09 -4.89
CA GLY A 99 -17.70 0.49 -6.21
C GLY A 99 -17.30 -0.95 -6.14
N ASP A 100 -16.85 -1.46 -7.28
CA ASP A 100 -16.46 -2.86 -7.43
C ASP A 100 -14.96 -3.07 -7.23
N ARG A 101 -14.18 -2.02 -7.49
CA ARG A 101 -12.74 -2.09 -7.46
C ARG A 101 -12.18 -1.03 -6.52
N PHE A 102 -11.36 -1.47 -5.59
CA PHE A 102 -10.67 -0.58 -4.67
C PHE A 102 -9.18 -0.86 -4.78
N MET A 103 -8.40 0.17 -5.11
CA MET A 103 -6.99 0.02 -5.42
C MET A 103 -6.16 1.00 -4.59
N GLY A 104 -5.00 0.52 -4.11
CA GLY A 104 -4.01 1.36 -3.46
C GLY A 104 -2.74 1.41 -4.27
N ARG A 105 -2.09 2.55 -4.29
CA ARG A 105 -0.81 2.75 -4.94
C ARG A 105 0.16 3.41 -3.98
N GLY A 106 1.30 2.76 -3.77
CA GLY A 106 2.42 3.30 -3.01
C GLY A 106 3.54 3.71 -3.94
N GLU A 107 4.19 4.82 -3.62
CA GLU A 107 5.28 5.33 -4.42
C GLU A 107 6.29 5.99 -3.51
N VAL A 108 7.53 5.48 -3.53
CA VAL A 108 8.59 6.02 -2.69
C VAL A 108 8.98 7.42 -3.16
N ILE A 109 9.06 8.35 -2.22
CA ILE A 109 9.52 9.71 -2.49
C ILE A 109 10.90 9.98 -1.90
N SER A 110 11.34 9.22 -0.90
CA SER A 110 12.65 9.39 -0.30
C SER A 110 13.11 8.05 0.27
N ALA A 111 14.30 7.61 -0.11
CA ALA A 111 14.87 6.33 0.36
C ALA A 111 16.21 6.59 1.02
N GLY A 112 16.20 6.73 2.34
CA GLY A 112 17.41 6.87 3.14
C GLY A 112 17.95 5.52 3.60
N ARG A 113 19.01 5.57 4.39
CA ARG A 113 19.64 4.35 4.94
C ARG A 113 18.73 3.68 5.96
N SER A 114 18.11 4.45 6.84
CA SER A 114 17.28 3.94 7.93
C SER A 114 15.81 4.26 7.79
N LEU A 115 15.44 5.28 7.00
CA LEU A 115 14.06 5.69 6.79
C LEU A 115 13.74 5.74 5.31
N ILE A 116 12.57 5.22 4.96
CA ILE A 116 12.03 5.29 3.61
C ILE A 116 10.63 5.88 3.73
N VAL A 117 10.37 6.93 2.95
CA VAL A 117 9.07 7.61 2.94
C VAL A 117 8.40 7.36 1.60
N ALA A 118 7.14 6.96 1.65
CA ALA A 118 6.33 6.72 0.46
C ALA A 118 5.05 7.54 0.52
N ARG A 119 4.60 7.99 -0.64
CA ARG A 119 3.24 8.49 -0.80
C ARG A 119 2.34 7.30 -1.08
N ALA A 120 1.12 7.34 -0.55
CA ALA A 120 0.13 6.31 -0.81
C ALA A 120 -1.19 6.97 -1.19
N ASP A 121 -1.83 6.45 -2.23
CA ASP A 121 -3.10 6.94 -2.74
C ASP A 121 -4.05 5.75 -2.90
N ALA A 122 -5.34 6.00 -2.66
CA ALA A 122 -6.37 4.98 -2.85
C ALA A 122 -7.43 5.48 -3.81
N PHE A 123 -7.91 4.58 -4.64
CA PHE A 123 -8.88 4.87 -5.71
C PHE A 123 -9.99 3.85 -5.67
N ALA A 124 -11.21 4.29 -5.95
CA ALA A 124 -12.36 3.40 -6.09
C ALA A 124 -13.00 3.62 -7.44
N SER A 125 -13.47 2.55 -8.06
CA SER A 125 -14.17 2.62 -9.34
C SER A 125 -15.29 1.59 -9.38
N GLY A 126 -16.35 1.93 -10.10
CA GLY A 126 -17.44 1.05 -10.39
C GLY A 126 -17.74 1.14 -11.87
N GLU A 127 -19.00 1.40 -12.21
CA GLU A 127 -19.43 1.55 -13.61
C GLU A 127 -18.90 2.84 -14.24
N GLY A 128 -18.52 3.81 -13.43
CA GLY A 128 -18.03 5.08 -13.90
C GLY A 128 -16.52 5.17 -13.87
N GLU A 129 -16.04 6.40 -13.81
CA GLU A 129 -14.62 6.67 -13.75
C GLU A 129 -14.04 6.36 -12.37
N GLU A 130 -12.73 6.22 -12.32
CA GLU A 130 -11.98 6.02 -11.09
C GLU A 130 -11.92 7.33 -10.31
N ILE A 131 -12.18 7.24 -9.00
CA ILE A 131 -12.18 8.40 -8.10
C ILE A 131 -11.11 8.18 -7.05
N GLN A 132 -10.29 9.19 -6.81
CA GLN A 132 -9.36 9.15 -5.70
C GLN A 132 -10.11 9.36 -4.38
N VAL A 133 -10.02 8.40 -3.47
CA VAL A 133 -10.78 8.42 -2.22
C VAL A 133 -9.92 8.73 -1.01
N ALA A 134 -8.61 8.58 -1.11
CA ALA A 134 -7.71 8.86 0.02
C ALA A 134 -6.29 9.12 -0.46
N THR A 135 -5.53 9.81 0.38
CA THR A 135 -4.10 10.05 0.16
C THR A 135 -3.39 10.13 1.50
N GLY A 136 -2.09 9.86 1.49
CA GLY A 136 -1.30 9.95 2.70
C GLY A 136 0.18 9.72 2.46
N LEU A 137 0.93 9.75 3.55
CA LEU A 137 2.35 9.44 3.58
C LEU A 137 2.58 8.30 4.55
N VAL A 138 3.51 7.44 4.21
CA VAL A 138 3.92 6.31 5.05
C VAL A 138 5.42 6.40 5.26
N THR A 139 5.85 6.39 6.52
CA THR A 139 7.26 6.37 6.87
C THR A 139 7.62 5.01 7.45
N MET A 140 8.57 4.35 6.82
CA MET A 140 9.04 3.02 7.22
C MET A 140 10.47 3.14 7.76
N ARG A 141 10.74 2.42 8.84
CA ARG A 141 12.08 2.32 9.40
C ARG A 141 12.66 0.95 9.08
N VAL A 142 13.91 0.94 8.64
CA VAL A 142 14.66 -0.30 8.42
C VAL A 142 15.06 -0.86 9.78
N ILE A 143 14.70 -2.11 10.05
CA ILE A 143 15.11 -2.86 11.24
C ILE A 143 15.74 -4.16 10.80
N SER A 144 16.84 -4.52 11.46
CA SER A 144 17.58 -5.73 11.09
C SER A 144 17.19 -6.92 11.96
#